data_6aec419c9f9f7e4a124a5bae6a83d0c7
#
_entry.id   6aec419c9f9f7e4a124a5bae6a83d0c7
#
_cell.length_a   1.000
_cell.length_b   1.000
_cell.length_c   1.000
_cell.angle_alpha   90.00
_cell.angle_beta   90.00
_cell.angle_gamma   90.00
#
_symmetry.space_group_name_H-M   'P 1'
#
loop_
_entity.id
_entity.type
_entity.pdbx_description
1 polymer ?
#
loop_
_entity_poly.entity_id
_entity_poly.type
_entity_poly.pdbx_seq_one_letter_code
_entity_poly.pdbx_strand_id
1 'polypeptide(L)'
;VATNGTEFESVRTVSVVRHYKLGRSLIPAVDGVSLAAGRGEFIALLGASGSGKSTLLNLIAGLDRPDSGAIVVEGSDLATMTSEQLAQYRRHTVGMVFQSFNLVPTMTLYENVELPMRFAEVKRKERRARVVEALERVGLSDRMKHRPSEMSGGEQQRAALARALANRPKLLLADEPTGNLDSKTGTEIMDLIRELNRTLEMTVIMVTHERSLAERYANRLVFLGDGKLVGESINELEKIGATR
;
A
#
# COMPACT_ATOMS: atom_id res chain seq x y z
N VAL A 1 -23.25 22.14 -6.68
CA VAL A 1 -22.09 22.71 -7.41
C VAL A 1 -21.09 21.57 -7.55
N ALA A 2 -21.01 20.98 -8.76
CA ALA A 2 -20.04 19.92 -9.06
C ALA A 2 -18.66 20.58 -9.16
N THR A 3 -17.81 20.35 -8.18
CA THR A 3 -16.39 20.68 -8.24
C THR A 3 -15.69 19.73 -9.18
N ASN A 4 -15.05 20.25 -10.22
CA ASN A 4 -14.14 19.57 -11.13
C ASN A 4 -12.95 18.98 -10.35
N GLY A 5 -13.10 17.77 -9.75
CA GLY A 5 -12.11 17.14 -8.87
C GLY A 5 -11.28 16.04 -9.51
N THR A 6 -11.25 15.88 -10.84
CA THR A 6 -10.68 14.69 -11.49
C THR A 6 -9.19 14.77 -11.84
N GLU A 7 -8.55 15.93 -11.77
CA GLU A 7 -7.12 16.06 -12.17
C GLU A 7 -6.09 15.74 -11.09
N PHE A 8 -6.49 15.65 -9.82
CA PHE A 8 -5.55 15.48 -8.69
C PHE A 8 -5.75 14.21 -7.86
N GLU A 9 -6.71 13.35 -8.21
CA GLU A 9 -6.97 12.12 -7.44
C GLU A 9 -6.14 10.96 -7.96
N SER A 10 -5.41 10.29 -7.04
CA SER A 10 -4.71 9.03 -7.32
C SER A 10 -5.64 7.84 -7.19
N VAL A 11 -6.50 7.84 -6.17
CA VAL A 11 -7.48 6.79 -5.90
C VAL A 11 -8.84 7.40 -5.62
N ARG A 12 -9.90 6.84 -6.21
CA ARG A 12 -11.29 7.15 -5.89
C ARG A 12 -12.13 5.89 -5.86
N THR A 13 -12.83 5.67 -4.74
CA THR A 13 -13.89 4.66 -4.64
C THR A 13 -15.25 5.34 -4.59
N VAL A 14 -16.26 4.75 -5.22
CA VAL A 14 -17.63 5.29 -5.26
C VAL A 14 -18.60 4.18 -4.89
N SER A 15 -19.22 4.28 -3.73
CA SER A 15 -20.22 3.34 -3.20
C SER A 15 -19.81 1.86 -3.37
N VAL A 16 -18.55 1.56 -3.06
CA VAL A 16 -17.98 0.22 -3.23
C VAL A 16 -18.59 -0.74 -2.23
N VAL A 17 -19.04 -1.89 -2.73
CA VAL A 17 -19.63 -2.97 -1.94
C VAL A 17 -18.89 -4.28 -2.21
N ARG A 18 -18.62 -5.03 -1.13
CA ARG A 18 -18.06 -6.38 -1.20
C ARG A 18 -18.61 -7.26 -0.10
N HIS A 19 -19.19 -8.40 -0.47
CA HIS A 19 -19.70 -9.41 0.45
C HIS A 19 -18.90 -10.70 0.32
N TYR A 20 -18.71 -11.38 1.43
CA TYR A 20 -18.18 -12.75 1.44
C TYR A 20 -19.24 -13.74 1.94
N LYS A 21 -19.27 -14.93 1.35
CA LYS A 21 -20.12 -16.03 1.79
C LYS A 21 -19.42 -16.79 2.91
N LEU A 22 -20.07 -16.86 4.08
CA LEU A 22 -19.66 -17.74 5.17
C LEU A 22 -20.81 -18.74 5.45
N GLY A 23 -20.70 -19.92 4.90
CA GLY A 23 -21.77 -20.91 4.91
C GLY A 23 -23.01 -20.40 4.15
N ARG A 24 -24.13 -20.18 4.86
CA ARG A 24 -25.38 -19.65 4.29
C ARG A 24 -25.52 -18.12 4.45
N SER A 25 -24.63 -17.49 5.20
CA SER A 25 -24.68 -16.05 5.48
C SER A 25 -23.82 -15.26 4.50
N LEU A 26 -24.31 -14.09 4.08
CA LEU A 26 -23.55 -13.07 3.38
C LEU A 26 -23.06 -12.06 4.43
N ILE A 27 -21.75 -11.87 4.49
CA ILE A 27 -21.12 -10.90 5.38
C ILE A 27 -20.69 -9.69 4.55
N PRO A 28 -21.22 -8.49 4.82
CA PRO A 28 -20.76 -7.28 4.16
C PRO A 28 -19.38 -6.91 4.71
N ALA A 29 -18.33 -7.12 3.93
CA ALA A 29 -16.97 -6.75 4.31
C ALA A 29 -16.68 -5.27 3.96
N VAL A 30 -17.28 -4.77 2.88
CA VAL A 30 -17.30 -3.36 2.50
C VAL A 30 -18.72 -3.03 2.03
N ASP A 31 -19.32 -1.98 2.56
CA ASP A 31 -20.72 -1.63 2.36
C ASP A 31 -20.89 -0.15 2.03
N GLY A 32 -20.84 0.18 0.74
CA GLY A 32 -21.06 1.53 0.23
C GLY A 32 -19.92 2.52 0.48
N VAL A 33 -18.66 2.07 0.56
CA VAL A 33 -17.52 2.94 0.86
C VAL A 33 -17.17 3.83 -0.32
N SER A 34 -17.19 5.16 -0.06
CA SER A 34 -16.71 6.19 -0.98
C SER A 34 -15.53 6.93 -0.33
N LEU A 35 -14.36 6.88 -0.97
CA LEU A 35 -13.11 7.45 -0.49
C LEU A 35 -12.36 8.03 -1.69
N ALA A 36 -11.78 9.22 -1.54
CA ALA A 36 -10.83 9.78 -2.51
C ALA A 36 -9.47 9.96 -1.84
N ALA A 37 -8.38 9.72 -2.57
CA ALA A 37 -7.01 9.99 -2.16
C ALA A 37 -6.33 10.87 -3.21
N GLY A 38 -5.77 12.00 -2.79
CA GLY A 38 -4.97 12.87 -3.63
C GLY A 38 -3.63 12.24 -4.01
N ARG A 39 -3.00 12.73 -5.09
CA ARG A 39 -1.63 12.31 -5.44
C ARG A 39 -0.65 12.75 -4.37
N GLY A 40 0.25 11.82 -3.99
CA GLY A 40 1.22 12.06 -2.93
C GLY A 40 0.62 12.11 -1.51
N GLU A 41 -0.68 11.96 -1.36
CA GLU A 41 -1.32 11.93 -0.04
C GLU A 41 -0.97 10.64 0.70
N PHE A 42 -0.78 10.74 2.02
CA PHE A 42 -0.64 9.60 2.91
C PHE A 42 -1.92 9.47 3.76
N ILE A 43 -2.71 8.43 3.49
CA ILE A 43 -3.94 8.11 4.21
C ILE A 43 -3.73 6.90 5.12
N ALA A 44 -4.23 6.95 6.34
CA ALA A 44 -4.32 5.80 7.23
C ALA A 44 -5.79 5.37 7.39
N LEU A 45 -6.07 4.10 7.08
CA LEU A 45 -7.35 3.43 7.33
C LEU A 45 -7.32 2.81 8.72
N LEU A 46 -8.17 3.27 9.61
CA LEU A 46 -8.31 2.87 11.01
C LEU A 46 -9.65 2.16 11.25
N GLY A 47 -9.70 1.28 12.23
CA GLY A 47 -10.92 0.59 12.65
C GLY A 47 -10.61 -0.73 13.34
N ALA A 48 -11.60 -1.33 13.99
CA ALA A 48 -11.48 -2.61 14.67
C ALA A 48 -11.13 -3.76 13.69
N SER A 49 -10.67 -4.88 14.22
CA SER A 49 -10.51 -6.10 13.40
C SER A 49 -11.85 -6.47 12.76
N GLY A 50 -11.84 -6.87 11.49
CA GLY A 50 -13.07 -7.20 10.75
C GLY A 50 -13.86 -5.99 10.22
N SER A 51 -13.42 -4.75 10.42
CA SER A 51 -14.14 -3.55 9.92
C SER A 51 -14.06 -3.33 8.39
N GLY A 52 -13.37 -4.20 7.63
CA GLY A 52 -13.31 -4.13 6.18
C GLY A 52 -12.05 -3.47 5.59
N LYS A 53 -11.10 -3.01 6.40
CA LYS A 53 -9.89 -2.28 5.96
C LYS A 53 -9.05 -3.05 4.95
N SER A 54 -8.61 -4.26 5.29
CA SER A 54 -7.80 -5.11 4.39
C SER A 54 -8.59 -5.53 3.16
N THR A 55 -9.92 -5.69 3.27
CA THR A 55 -10.79 -5.94 2.11
C THR A 55 -10.78 -4.74 1.16
N LEU A 56 -10.98 -3.53 1.67
CA LEU A 56 -10.92 -2.30 0.87
C LEU A 56 -9.54 -2.13 0.22
N LEU A 57 -8.46 -2.40 0.98
CA LEU A 57 -7.09 -2.36 0.47
C LEU A 57 -6.89 -3.36 -0.68
N ASN A 58 -7.39 -4.60 -0.55
CA ASN A 58 -7.31 -5.64 -1.58
C ASN A 58 -8.12 -5.29 -2.83
N LEU A 59 -9.28 -4.64 -2.68
CA LEU A 59 -10.07 -4.13 -3.79
C LEU A 59 -9.31 -3.04 -4.56
N ILE A 60 -8.72 -2.07 -3.84
CA ILE A 60 -7.89 -1.02 -4.44
C ILE A 60 -6.63 -1.62 -5.09
N ALA A 61 -6.06 -2.69 -4.54
CA ALA A 61 -4.93 -3.41 -5.13
C ALA A 61 -5.30 -4.20 -6.41
N GLY A 62 -6.59 -4.34 -6.73
CA GLY A 62 -7.06 -5.22 -7.80
C GLY A 62 -6.77 -6.69 -7.55
N LEU A 63 -6.65 -7.10 -6.29
CA LEU A 63 -6.51 -8.51 -5.86
C LEU A 63 -7.88 -9.17 -5.74
N ASP A 64 -8.92 -8.39 -5.47
CA ASP A 64 -10.32 -8.81 -5.44
C ASP A 64 -11.17 -7.84 -6.27
N ARG A 65 -12.43 -8.19 -6.52
CA ARG A 65 -13.37 -7.39 -7.30
C ARG A 65 -14.53 -6.94 -6.42
N PRO A 66 -15.01 -5.70 -6.56
CA PRO A 66 -16.22 -5.28 -5.89
C PRO A 66 -17.44 -6.00 -6.47
N ASP A 67 -18.47 -6.21 -5.64
CA ASP A 67 -19.79 -6.71 -6.10
C ASP A 67 -20.56 -5.59 -6.79
N SER A 68 -20.36 -4.33 -6.35
CA SER A 68 -20.89 -3.13 -6.98
C SER A 68 -20.08 -1.88 -6.61
N GLY A 69 -20.35 -0.76 -7.26
CA GLY A 69 -19.60 0.47 -7.14
C GLY A 69 -18.42 0.55 -8.12
N ALA A 70 -17.64 1.63 -8.02
CA ALA A 70 -16.50 1.86 -8.90
C ALA A 70 -15.22 2.11 -8.09
N ILE A 71 -14.07 1.66 -8.61
CA ILE A 71 -12.74 1.91 -8.05
C ILE A 71 -11.85 2.44 -9.16
N VAL A 72 -11.57 3.73 -9.12
CA VAL A 72 -10.72 4.40 -10.10
C VAL A 72 -9.36 4.68 -9.47
N VAL A 73 -8.29 4.19 -10.11
CA VAL A 73 -6.91 4.43 -9.70
C VAL A 73 -6.12 4.97 -10.88
N GLU A 74 -5.46 6.11 -10.69
CA GLU A 74 -4.72 6.81 -11.75
C GLU A 74 -5.56 6.96 -13.05
N GLY A 75 -6.85 7.28 -12.90
CA GLY A 75 -7.80 7.46 -14.00
C GLY A 75 -8.34 6.17 -14.63
N SER A 76 -7.98 5.00 -14.12
CA SER A 76 -8.41 3.70 -14.65
C SER A 76 -9.43 3.02 -13.73
N ASP A 77 -10.61 2.65 -14.22
CA ASP A 77 -11.63 1.94 -13.46
C ASP A 77 -11.34 0.44 -13.39
N LEU A 78 -10.96 -0.02 -12.20
CA LEU A 78 -10.60 -1.42 -11.96
C LEU A 78 -11.78 -2.38 -12.12
N ALA A 79 -13.02 -1.93 -11.91
CA ALA A 79 -14.21 -2.78 -12.02
C ALA A 79 -14.44 -3.26 -13.47
N THR A 80 -14.00 -2.47 -14.44
CA THR A 80 -14.15 -2.78 -15.87
C THR A 80 -12.99 -3.59 -16.47
N MET A 81 -11.87 -3.73 -15.71
CA MET A 81 -10.67 -4.39 -16.19
C MET A 81 -10.80 -5.91 -16.31
N THR A 82 -10.26 -6.49 -17.36
CA THR A 82 -10.02 -7.94 -17.46
C THR A 82 -8.98 -8.41 -16.44
N SER A 83 -8.86 -9.71 -16.22
CA SER A 83 -7.84 -10.28 -15.32
C SER A 83 -6.42 -9.94 -15.76
N GLU A 84 -6.16 -9.90 -17.08
CA GLU A 84 -4.85 -9.50 -17.61
C GLU A 84 -4.56 -8.00 -17.37
N GLN A 85 -5.55 -7.14 -17.58
CA GLN A 85 -5.42 -5.70 -17.29
C GLN A 85 -5.19 -5.43 -15.80
N LEU A 86 -5.87 -6.16 -14.90
CA LEU A 86 -5.59 -6.10 -13.46
C LEU A 86 -4.18 -6.60 -13.12
N ALA A 87 -3.67 -7.63 -13.83
CA ALA A 87 -2.29 -8.07 -13.66
C ALA A 87 -1.29 -6.99 -14.09
N GLN A 88 -1.52 -6.31 -15.21
CA GLN A 88 -0.72 -5.17 -15.67
C GLN A 88 -0.79 -3.99 -14.67
N TYR A 89 -1.98 -3.68 -14.17
CA TYR A 89 -2.18 -2.67 -13.15
C TYR A 89 -1.33 -2.96 -11.89
N ARG A 90 -1.38 -4.18 -11.35
CA ARG A 90 -0.57 -4.56 -10.19
C ARG A 90 0.93 -4.51 -10.46
N ARG A 91 1.37 -4.86 -11.70
CA ARG A 91 2.79 -4.82 -12.07
C ARG A 91 3.37 -3.41 -12.12
N HIS A 92 2.57 -2.42 -12.55
CA HIS A 92 3.09 -1.09 -12.90
C HIS A 92 2.63 0.04 -12.01
N THR A 93 1.48 -0.10 -11.34
CA THR A 93 0.86 1.01 -10.62
C THR A 93 0.94 0.85 -9.11
N VAL A 94 0.93 -0.40 -8.61
CA VAL A 94 0.79 -0.69 -7.17
C VAL A 94 2.02 -1.37 -6.61
N GLY A 95 2.53 -0.85 -5.49
CA GLY A 95 3.40 -1.58 -4.57
C GLY A 95 2.61 -2.05 -3.36
N MET A 96 2.86 -3.26 -2.88
CA MET A 96 2.21 -3.79 -1.67
C MET A 96 3.23 -4.20 -0.62
N VAL A 97 2.96 -3.81 0.61
CA VAL A 97 3.67 -4.22 1.83
C VAL A 97 2.68 -4.87 2.77
N PHE A 98 3.04 -6.01 3.33
CA PHE A 98 2.21 -6.82 4.21
C PHE A 98 2.82 -6.95 5.61
N GLN A 99 2.00 -7.23 6.59
CA GLN A 99 2.43 -7.52 7.95
C GLN A 99 3.41 -8.71 8.03
N SER A 100 3.19 -9.75 7.25
CA SER A 100 4.01 -10.98 7.24
C SER A 100 5.17 -10.94 6.23
N PHE A 101 5.58 -9.75 5.76
CA PHE A 101 6.66 -9.52 4.79
C PHE A 101 6.45 -10.19 3.43
N ASN A 102 5.93 -11.40 3.38
CA ASN A 102 5.64 -12.21 2.18
C ASN A 102 6.84 -12.37 1.24
N LEU A 103 8.05 -12.43 1.80
CA LEU A 103 9.25 -12.75 1.03
C LEU A 103 9.26 -14.23 0.67
N VAL A 104 9.81 -14.57 -0.50
CA VAL A 104 10.02 -15.97 -0.91
C VAL A 104 11.22 -16.53 -0.16
N PRO A 105 11.05 -17.50 0.76
CA PRO A 105 12.11 -17.91 1.70
C PRO A 105 13.33 -18.56 1.03
N THR A 106 13.12 -19.18 -0.14
CA THR A 106 14.17 -19.87 -0.90
C THR A 106 15.00 -18.94 -1.78
N MET A 107 14.54 -17.69 -1.99
CA MET A 107 15.21 -16.67 -2.79
C MET A 107 16.07 -15.76 -1.91
N THR A 108 17.17 -15.28 -2.47
CA THR A 108 17.97 -14.21 -1.89
C THR A 108 17.18 -12.90 -1.87
N LEU A 109 17.67 -11.91 -1.11
CA LEU A 109 17.09 -10.57 -1.10
C LEU A 109 17.09 -9.95 -2.51
N TYR A 110 18.20 -10.07 -3.24
CA TYR A 110 18.29 -9.62 -4.63
C TYR A 110 17.17 -10.22 -5.50
N GLU A 111 16.98 -11.55 -5.41
CA GLU A 111 15.96 -12.26 -6.21
C GLU A 111 14.53 -11.89 -5.80
N ASN A 112 14.27 -11.69 -4.50
CA ASN A 112 12.97 -11.20 -4.03
C ASN A 112 12.62 -9.82 -4.60
N VAL A 113 13.58 -8.89 -4.61
CA VAL A 113 13.38 -7.53 -5.15
C VAL A 113 13.33 -7.54 -6.69
N GLU A 114 14.07 -8.44 -7.36
CA GLU A 114 14.03 -8.59 -8.82
C GLU A 114 12.70 -9.17 -9.31
N LEU A 115 12.03 -9.99 -8.50
CA LEU A 115 10.90 -10.82 -8.92
C LEU A 115 9.75 -10.04 -9.58
N PRO A 116 9.24 -8.92 -9.02
CA PRO A 116 8.20 -8.11 -9.67
C PRO A 116 8.60 -7.60 -11.06
N MET A 117 9.86 -7.22 -11.23
CA MET A 117 10.38 -6.73 -12.50
C MET A 117 10.53 -7.83 -13.56
N ARG A 118 10.73 -9.09 -13.14
CA ARG A 118 10.71 -10.25 -14.06
C ARG A 118 9.30 -10.46 -14.61
N PHE A 119 8.28 -10.35 -13.78
CA PHE A 119 6.88 -10.41 -14.22
C PHE A 119 6.46 -9.21 -15.08
N ALA A 120 7.09 -8.05 -14.88
CA ALA A 120 6.89 -6.85 -15.71
C ALA A 120 7.76 -6.84 -16.97
N GLU A 121 8.47 -7.95 -17.29
CA GLU A 121 9.30 -8.12 -18.47
C GLU A 121 10.40 -7.05 -18.65
N VAL A 122 10.82 -6.42 -17.55
CA VAL A 122 11.90 -5.43 -17.55
C VAL A 122 13.21 -6.09 -17.99
N LYS A 123 13.97 -5.46 -18.88
CA LYS A 123 15.24 -5.98 -19.40
C LYS A 123 16.25 -6.25 -18.29
N ARG A 124 17.00 -7.36 -18.37
CA ARG A 124 17.93 -7.82 -17.33
C ARG A 124 18.93 -6.75 -16.84
N LYS A 125 19.50 -5.96 -17.76
CA LYS A 125 20.42 -4.88 -17.39
C LYS A 125 19.76 -3.81 -16.52
N GLU A 126 18.53 -3.45 -16.85
CA GLU A 126 17.73 -2.47 -16.11
C GLU A 126 17.27 -3.03 -14.76
N ARG A 127 16.83 -4.31 -14.68
CA ARG A 127 16.45 -4.94 -13.41
C ARG A 127 17.60 -4.85 -12.40
N ARG A 128 18.85 -5.18 -12.83
CA ARG A 128 20.01 -5.11 -11.92
C ARG A 128 20.22 -3.71 -11.34
N ALA A 129 20.12 -2.68 -12.16
CA ALA A 129 20.25 -1.29 -11.68
C ALA A 129 19.12 -0.92 -10.70
N ARG A 130 17.88 -1.27 -11.02
CA ARG A 130 16.72 -0.99 -10.16
C ARG A 130 16.75 -1.78 -8.84
N VAL A 131 17.25 -3.03 -8.82
CA VAL A 131 17.42 -3.79 -7.57
C VAL A 131 18.41 -3.08 -6.66
N VAL A 132 19.57 -2.68 -7.19
CA VAL A 132 20.60 -1.95 -6.42
C VAL A 132 19.99 -0.66 -5.85
N GLU A 133 19.37 0.16 -6.70
CA GLU A 133 18.70 1.39 -6.29
C GLU A 133 17.66 1.16 -5.18
N ALA A 134 16.78 0.15 -5.33
CA ALA A 134 15.75 -0.15 -4.35
C ALA A 134 16.34 -0.59 -3.00
N LEU A 135 17.41 -1.40 -3.03
CA LEU A 135 18.08 -1.86 -1.81
C LEU A 135 18.89 -0.76 -1.13
N GLU A 136 19.49 0.15 -1.88
CA GLU A 136 20.16 1.34 -1.34
C GLU A 136 19.17 2.24 -0.60
N ARG A 137 18.00 2.49 -1.19
CA ARG A 137 16.93 3.32 -0.57
C ARG A 137 16.45 2.80 0.78
N VAL A 138 16.54 1.50 1.01
CA VAL A 138 16.11 0.88 2.28
C VAL A 138 17.29 0.47 3.17
N GLY A 139 18.53 0.83 2.80
CA GLY A 139 19.73 0.54 3.59
C GLY A 139 20.13 -0.93 3.67
N LEU A 140 19.90 -1.70 2.58
CA LEU A 140 20.17 -3.15 2.51
C LEU A 140 21.15 -3.56 1.41
N SER A 141 22.00 -2.64 0.92
CA SER A 141 22.97 -2.92 -0.14
C SER A 141 23.90 -4.08 0.17
N ASP A 142 24.35 -4.19 1.43
CA ASP A 142 25.29 -5.25 1.86
C ASP A 142 24.61 -6.60 2.11
N ARG A 143 23.27 -6.65 2.04
CA ARG A 143 22.46 -7.85 2.34
C ARG A 143 21.91 -8.55 1.08
N MET A 144 22.28 -8.13 -0.12
CA MET A 144 21.73 -8.64 -1.38
C MET A 144 21.73 -10.16 -1.53
N LYS A 145 22.74 -10.83 -0.97
CA LYS A 145 22.93 -12.30 -1.08
C LYS A 145 22.27 -13.07 0.07
N HIS A 146 21.79 -12.39 1.12
CA HIS A 146 21.15 -13.03 2.26
C HIS A 146 19.75 -13.53 1.88
N ARG A 147 19.30 -14.58 2.56
CA ARG A 147 17.93 -15.08 2.49
C ARG A 147 17.09 -14.52 3.66
N PRO A 148 15.76 -14.52 3.54
CA PRO A 148 14.89 -14.04 4.62
C PRO A 148 15.18 -14.67 5.99
N SER A 149 15.53 -15.96 6.04
CA SER A 149 15.88 -16.67 7.28
C SER A 149 17.15 -16.17 7.98
N GLU A 150 17.97 -15.38 7.28
CA GLU A 150 19.23 -14.83 7.77
C GLU A 150 19.09 -13.35 8.19
N MET A 151 17.85 -12.83 8.21
CA MET A 151 17.52 -11.42 8.39
C MET A 151 16.60 -11.20 9.59
N SER A 152 16.78 -10.10 10.28
CA SER A 152 15.85 -9.63 11.31
C SER A 152 14.49 -9.24 10.71
N GLY A 153 13.44 -9.17 11.54
CA GLY A 153 12.11 -8.74 11.09
C GLY A 153 12.12 -7.35 10.43
N GLY A 154 12.86 -6.40 10.97
CA GLY A 154 13.02 -5.06 10.39
C GLY A 154 13.75 -5.07 9.05
N GLU A 155 14.79 -5.91 8.88
CA GLU A 155 15.46 -6.09 7.59
C GLU A 155 14.54 -6.75 6.58
N GLN A 156 13.72 -7.75 6.99
CA GLN A 156 12.73 -8.38 6.12
C GLN A 156 11.66 -7.39 5.67
N GLN A 157 11.20 -6.50 6.56
CA GLN A 157 10.21 -5.48 6.20
C GLN A 157 10.81 -4.43 5.26
N ARG A 158 12.06 -3.99 5.49
CA ARG A 158 12.77 -3.13 4.52
C ARG A 158 12.93 -3.81 3.17
N ALA A 159 13.19 -5.11 3.15
CA ALA A 159 13.25 -5.91 1.92
C ALA A 159 11.91 -5.98 1.20
N ALA A 160 10.81 -6.19 1.94
CA ALA A 160 9.46 -6.17 1.39
C ALA A 160 9.12 -4.79 0.78
N LEU A 161 9.54 -3.71 1.43
CA LEU A 161 9.39 -2.35 0.92
C LEU A 161 10.21 -2.14 -0.36
N ALA A 162 11.50 -2.55 -0.39
CA ALA A 162 12.32 -2.50 -1.60
C ALA A 162 11.67 -3.25 -2.77
N ARG A 163 11.13 -4.45 -2.51
CA ARG A 163 10.37 -5.23 -3.51
C ARG A 163 9.14 -4.49 -4.01
N ALA A 164 8.38 -3.85 -3.11
CA ALA A 164 7.20 -3.07 -3.48
C ALA A 164 7.56 -1.89 -4.39
N LEU A 165 8.73 -1.27 -4.20
CA LEU A 165 9.22 -0.13 -4.97
C LEU A 165 9.89 -0.49 -6.30
N ALA A 166 10.22 -1.77 -6.54
CA ALA A 166 11.06 -2.22 -7.66
C ALA A 166 10.52 -1.80 -9.04
N ASN A 167 9.20 -1.75 -9.22
CA ASN A 167 8.54 -1.30 -10.44
C ASN A 167 8.18 0.20 -10.44
N ARG A 168 8.67 0.98 -9.45
CA ARG A 168 8.39 2.42 -9.30
C ARG A 168 6.90 2.71 -9.31
N PRO A 169 6.13 2.14 -8.36
CA PRO A 169 4.68 2.31 -8.30
C PRO A 169 4.29 3.75 -8.00
N LYS A 170 3.10 4.15 -8.41
CA LYS A 170 2.50 5.44 -8.03
C LYS A 170 1.72 5.35 -6.72
N LEU A 171 1.30 4.15 -6.35
CA LEU A 171 0.49 3.87 -5.16
C LEU A 171 1.17 2.78 -4.32
N LEU A 172 1.41 3.06 -3.05
CA LEU A 172 1.84 2.09 -2.05
C LEU A 172 0.66 1.73 -1.16
N LEU A 173 0.35 0.45 -1.09
CA LEU A 173 -0.64 -0.10 -0.19
C LEU A 173 0.08 -0.87 0.92
N ALA A 174 -0.11 -0.49 2.17
CA ALA A 174 0.55 -1.09 3.32
C ALA A 174 -0.49 -1.68 4.29
N ASP A 175 -0.52 -2.99 4.43
CA ASP A 175 -1.41 -3.69 5.36
C ASP A 175 -0.64 -4.03 6.65
N GLU A 176 -0.88 -3.26 7.70
CA GLU A 176 -0.24 -3.34 9.01
C GLU A 176 1.30 -3.47 8.94
N PRO A 177 2.02 -2.51 8.30
CA PRO A 177 3.43 -2.67 7.96
C PRO A 177 4.37 -2.80 9.16
N THR A 178 3.90 -2.52 10.37
CA THR A 178 4.65 -2.58 11.63
C THR A 178 4.17 -3.67 12.58
N GLY A 179 3.10 -4.39 12.25
CA GLY A 179 2.38 -5.27 13.17
C GLY A 179 3.19 -6.46 13.72
N ASN A 180 4.31 -6.84 13.07
CA ASN A 180 5.21 -7.91 13.51
C ASN A 180 6.58 -7.38 13.99
N LEU A 181 6.68 -6.08 14.30
CA LEU A 181 7.94 -5.42 14.69
C LEU A 181 7.85 -4.85 16.10
N ASP A 182 8.98 -4.72 16.75
CA ASP A 182 9.05 -3.92 17.97
C ASP A 182 8.85 -2.43 17.68
N SER A 183 8.46 -1.65 18.69
CA SER A 183 8.08 -0.24 18.54
C SER A 183 9.19 0.63 17.93
N LYS A 184 10.47 0.35 18.22
CA LYS A 184 11.61 1.11 17.68
C LYS A 184 11.75 0.82 16.19
N THR A 185 11.83 -0.45 15.82
CA THR A 185 11.92 -0.90 14.43
C THR A 185 10.70 -0.47 13.63
N GLY A 186 9.50 -0.54 14.23
CA GLY A 186 8.25 -0.05 13.62
C GLY A 186 8.33 1.45 13.28
N THR A 187 8.85 2.26 14.21
CA THR A 187 9.08 3.69 13.97
C THR A 187 10.03 3.93 12.78
N GLU A 188 11.15 3.20 12.74
CA GLU A 188 12.12 3.31 11.62
C GLU A 188 11.51 2.95 10.26
N ILE A 189 10.64 1.93 10.21
CA ILE A 189 9.91 1.56 8.98
C ILE A 189 8.93 2.66 8.57
N MET A 190 8.21 3.24 9.54
CA MET A 190 7.27 4.32 9.23
C MET A 190 7.97 5.61 8.79
N ASP A 191 9.11 5.96 9.40
CA ASP A 191 9.95 7.08 8.97
C ASP A 191 10.39 6.87 7.50
N LEU A 192 10.84 5.65 7.15
CA LEU A 192 11.23 5.30 5.79
C LEU A 192 10.04 5.39 4.80
N ILE A 193 8.85 4.87 5.15
CA ILE A 193 7.66 4.97 4.30
C ILE A 193 7.30 6.45 4.08
N ARG A 194 7.38 7.28 5.12
CA ARG A 194 7.09 8.72 5.02
C ARG A 194 8.11 9.45 4.15
N GLU A 195 9.38 9.13 4.28
CA GLU A 195 10.44 9.67 3.42
C GLU A 195 10.19 9.31 1.95
N LEU A 196 9.89 8.04 1.67
CA LEU A 196 9.59 7.56 0.32
C LEU A 196 8.33 8.20 -0.26
N ASN A 197 7.27 8.39 0.54
CA ASN A 197 6.07 9.10 0.13
C ASN A 197 6.41 10.53 -0.37
N ARG A 198 7.25 11.25 0.39
CA ARG A 198 7.64 12.62 0.05
C ARG A 198 8.60 12.69 -1.14
N THR A 199 9.65 11.86 -1.14
CA THR A 199 10.72 11.92 -2.16
C THR A 199 10.30 11.37 -3.52
N LEU A 200 9.35 10.43 -3.55
CA LEU A 200 8.84 9.82 -4.78
C LEU A 200 7.46 10.38 -5.19
N GLU A 201 6.90 11.30 -4.41
CA GLU A 201 5.54 11.83 -4.60
C GLU A 201 4.48 10.70 -4.74
N MET A 202 4.73 9.59 -4.04
CA MET A 202 3.94 8.37 -4.13
C MET A 202 2.75 8.44 -3.16
N THR A 203 1.54 8.18 -3.64
CA THR A 203 0.37 8.07 -2.77
C THR A 203 0.49 6.84 -1.88
N VAL A 204 0.18 6.97 -0.60
CA VAL A 204 0.23 5.86 0.37
C VAL A 204 -1.14 5.67 1.02
N ILE A 205 -1.65 4.43 1.00
CA ILE A 205 -2.81 4.03 1.80
C ILE A 205 -2.35 2.91 2.74
N MET A 206 -2.39 3.19 4.02
CA MET A 206 -1.95 2.28 5.07
C MET A 206 -3.15 1.81 5.91
N VAL A 207 -3.24 0.52 6.15
CA VAL A 207 -4.12 -0.05 7.18
C VAL A 207 -3.31 -0.20 8.46
N THR A 208 -3.86 0.26 9.57
CA THR A 208 -3.30 0.04 10.90
C THR A 208 -4.38 0.07 11.97
N HIS A 209 -4.14 -0.57 13.10
CA HIS A 209 -4.92 -0.43 14.32
C HIS A 209 -4.25 0.52 15.34
N GLU A 210 -3.02 0.95 15.07
CA GLU A 210 -2.24 1.85 15.92
C GLU A 210 -2.54 3.31 15.58
N ARG A 211 -3.46 3.91 16.35
CA ARG A 211 -3.89 5.29 16.14
C ARG A 211 -2.74 6.30 16.25
N SER A 212 -1.84 6.11 17.21
CA SER A 212 -0.68 7.00 17.43
C SER A 212 0.27 7.05 16.24
N LEU A 213 0.52 5.89 15.57
CA LEU A 213 1.29 5.86 14.33
C LEU A 213 0.55 6.57 13.19
N ALA A 214 -0.74 6.31 13.05
CA ALA A 214 -1.55 6.97 12.03
C ALA A 214 -1.53 8.50 12.17
N GLU A 215 -1.75 9.01 13.40
CA GLU A 215 -1.72 10.43 13.71
C GLU A 215 -0.34 11.07 13.46
N ARG A 216 0.74 10.32 13.66
CA ARG A 216 2.11 10.82 13.45
C ARG A 216 2.51 10.91 11.98
N TYR A 217 2.04 10.00 11.12
CA TYR A 217 2.58 9.84 9.77
C TYR A 217 1.61 10.18 8.64
N ALA A 218 0.30 9.95 8.82
CA ALA A 218 -0.68 10.16 7.78
C ALA A 218 -1.17 11.62 7.70
N ASN A 219 -1.42 12.12 6.50
CA ASN A 219 -2.04 13.42 6.27
C ASN A 219 -3.53 13.40 6.63
N ARG A 220 -4.18 12.23 6.46
CA ARG A 220 -5.59 12.04 6.76
C ARG A 220 -5.84 10.67 7.36
N LEU A 221 -6.71 10.64 8.36
CA LEU A 221 -7.20 9.44 9.01
C LEU A 221 -8.60 9.15 8.53
N VAL A 222 -8.86 7.93 8.14
CA VAL A 222 -10.16 7.44 7.67
C VAL A 222 -10.58 6.28 8.56
N PHE A 223 -11.76 6.37 9.16
CA PHE A 223 -12.26 5.38 10.11
C PHE A 223 -13.30 4.49 9.44
N LEU A 224 -13.06 3.17 9.49
CA LEU A 224 -13.99 2.15 9.04
C LEU A 224 -14.61 1.42 10.23
N GLY A 225 -15.93 1.20 10.18
CA GLY A 225 -16.70 0.38 11.11
C GLY A 225 -17.74 -0.43 10.36
N ASP A 226 -17.80 -1.75 10.61
CA ASP A 226 -18.77 -2.66 9.98
C ASP A 226 -18.89 -2.52 8.44
N GLY A 227 -17.76 -2.42 7.77
CA GLY A 227 -17.68 -2.27 6.33
C GLY A 227 -17.99 -0.87 5.79
N LYS A 228 -18.26 0.12 6.64
CA LYS A 228 -18.63 1.49 6.26
C LYS A 228 -17.59 2.50 6.68
N LEU A 229 -17.53 3.61 5.96
CA LEU A 229 -16.81 4.79 6.39
C LEU A 229 -17.62 5.50 7.47
N VAL A 230 -17.06 5.60 8.71
CA VAL A 230 -17.73 6.18 9.86
C VAL A 230 -17.19 7.56 10.25
N GLY A 231 -16.07 7.98 9.68
CA GLY A 231 -15.50 9.32 9.89
C GLY A 231 -14.17 9.52 9.19
N GLU A 232 -13.80 10.78 9.06
CA GLU A 232 -12.48 11.21 8.57
C GLU A 232 -11.94 12.35 9.43
N SER A 233 -10.61 12.45 9.55
CA SER A 233 -9.92 13.53 10.24
C SER A 233 -8.67 13.92 9.44
N ILE A 234 -8.53 15.20 9.15
CA ILE A 234 -7.34 15.76 8.48
C ILE A 234 -6.29 16.06 9.55
N ASN A 235 -5.07 15.58 9.32
CA ASN A 235 -3.92 15.88 10.17
C ASN A 235 -3.17 17.09 9.60
N GLU A 236 -2.97 18.11 10.41
CA GLU A 236 -2.22 19.32 10.03
C GLU A 236 -0.68 19.13 10.05
N LEU A 237 -0.19 18.00 9.57
CA LEU A 237 1.26 17.68 9.58
C LEU A 237 2.10 18.61 8.68
N GLU A 238 1.49 19.38 7.78
CA GLU A 238 2.20 20.25 6.84
C GLU A 238 2.78 21.53 7.46
N LYS A 239 2.36 21.93 8.69
CA LYS A 239 2.84 23.17 9.31
C LYS A 239 4.21 23.07 10.00
N ILE A 240 4.75 21.85 10.20
CA ILE A 240 6.00 21.64 10.96
C ILE A 240 7.26 21.63 10.07
N GLY A 241 7.12 21.54 8.74
CA GLY A 241 8.23 21.43 7.79
C GLY A 241 8.69 22.72 7.10
N ALA A 242 8.00 23.86 7.31
CA ALA A 242 8.29 25.12 6.60
C ALA A 242 9.15 26.12 7.39
N THR A 243 9.67 25.71 8.56
CA THR A 243 10.53 26.59 9.37
C THR A 243 11.79 25.86 9.83
N ARG A 244 12.75 25.69 8.92
CA ARG A 244 14.19 25.59 9.20
C ARG A 244 15.00 25.80 7.92
#